data_29226df1b87dbeed84e9c70362e6d93b
#
_entry.id   29226df1b87dbeed84e9c70362e6d93b
#
_cell.length_a   1.000
_cell.length_b   1.000
_cell.length_c   1.000
_cell.angle_alpha   90.00
_cell.angle_beta   90.00
_cell.angle_gamma   90.00
#
_symmetry.space_group_name_H-M   'P 1'
#
loop_
_entity.id
_entity.type
_entity.pdbx_description
1 polymer ?
#
loop_
_entity_poly.entity_id
_entity_poly.type
_entity_poly.pdbx_seq_one_letter_code
_entity_poly.pdbx_strand_id
1 'polypeptide(L)'
;PAKIKPRKDDHLMIAFADLYPSLLSLMGFRKEIPETVQTFDLSRHILGKSKKEVVQPYYYVQFDNHATGYRGLRTSTHTFAVHATNGKIDETVLYDRTKDPYQMYNIAGQSPRLVRQFNKQLKAWLLHTNDSFAHYLATVTK
;
A
#
# COMPACT_ATOMS: atom_id res chain seq x y z
N PRO A 1 -17.11 -20.97 9.32
CA PRO A 1 -17.17 -21.67 8.03
C PRO A 1 -18.43 -21.32 7.23
N ALA A 2 -19.59 -21.17 7.89
CA ALA A 2 -20.86 -20.95 7.19
C ALA A 2 -21.01 -19.57 6.48
N LYS A 3 -20.21 -18.56 6.85
CA LYS A 3 -20.34 -17.19 6.34
C LYS A 3 -19.46 -16.89 5.13
N ILE A 4 -18.40 -17.65 4.92
CA ILE A 4 -17.43 -17.43 3.84
C ILE A 4 -17.50 -18.60 2.88
N LYS A 5 -17.89 -18.34 1.61
CA LYS A 5 -17.86 -19.36 0.55
C LYS A 5 -16.42 -19.61 0.13
N PRO A 6 -16.00 -20.86 -0.05
CA PRO A 6 -14.68 -21.16 -0.60
C PRO A 6 -14.47 -20.48 -1.97
N ARG A 7 -13.31 -19.85 -2.16
CA ARG A 7 -12.90 -19.22 -3.43
C ARG A 7 -11.47 -19.63 -3.73
N LYS A 8 -11.18 -19.94 -4.99
CA LYS A 8 -9.82 -20.32 -5.42
C LYS A 8 -8.97 -19.11 -5.84
N ASP A 9 -9.58 -18.17 -6.53
CA ASP A 9 -8.88 -17.05 -7.16
C ASP A 9 -9.41 -15.73 -6.59
N ASP A 10 -8.86 -15.32 -5.48
CA ASP A 10 -9.18 -14.04 -4.87
C ASP A 10 -7.99 -13.08 -5.05
N HIS A 11 -8.22 -12.00 -5.80
CA HIS A 11 -7.23 -10.96 -6.03
C HIS A 11 -7.23 -9.89 -4.94
N LEU A 12 -7.89 -10.13 -3.81
CA LEU A 12 -7.89 -9.22 -2.68
C LEU A 12 -6.47 -9.12 -2.10
N MET A 13 -5.91 -7.92 -2.17
CA MET A 13 -4.64 -7.63 -1.52
C MET A 13 -4.89 -7.41 -0.03
N ILE A 14 -4.17 -8.16 0.80
CA ILE A 14 -4.23 -8.08 2.27
C ILE A 14 -2.82 -7.83 2.79
N ALA A 15 -2.64 -6.76 3.57
CA ALA A 15 -1.44 -6.57 4.37
C ALA A 15 -1.59 -7.30 5.72
N PHE A 16 -0.48 -7.65 6.34
CA PHE A 16 -0.51 -8.33 7.64
C PHE A 16 -1.28 -7.53 8.70
N ALA A 17 -1.10 -6.21 8.69
CA ALA A 17 -1.79 -5.32 9.63
C ALA A 17 -3.32 -5.28 9.45
N ASP A 18 -3.86 -5.60 8.27
CA ASP A 18 -5.30 -5.64 8.00
C ASP A 18 -6.00 -6.85 8.65
N LEU A 19 -5.22 -7.86 9.07
CA LEU A 19 -5.79 -9.07 9.68
C LEU A 19 -6.51 -8.74 10.99
N TYR A 20 -5.92 -7.90 11.84
CA TYR A 20 -6.48 -7.56 13.14
C TYR A 20 -7.90 -6.97 13.04
N PRO A 21 -8.13 -5.81 12.36
CA PRO A 21 -9.46 -5.23 12.26
C PRO A 21 -10.43 -6.13 11.47
N SER A 22 -9.93 -6.85 10.46
CA SER A 22 -10.77 -7.74 9.65
C SER A 22 -11.28 -8.93 10.45
N LEU A 23 -10.44 -9.57 11.26
CA LEU A 23 -10.84 -10.69 12.11
C LEU A 23 -11.83 -10.25 13.19
N LEU A 24 -11.58 -9.14 13.88
CA LEU A 24 -12.53 -8.59 14.85
C LEU A 24 -13.92 -8.38 14.22
N SER A 25 -13.97 -7.76 13.03
CA SER A 25 -15.23 -7.54 12.31
C SER A 25 -15.92 -8.84 11.89
N LEU A 26 -15.16 -9.84 11.43
CA LEU A 26 -15.70 -11.16 11.06
C LEU A 26 -16.27 -11.92 12.28
N MET A 27 -15.68 -11.73 13.44
CA MET A 27 -16.14 -12.30 14.72
C MET A 27 -17.33 -11.53 15.32
N GLY A 28 -17.68 -10.36 14.80
CA GLY A 28 -18.77 -9.52 15.29
C GLY A 28 -18.34 -8.41 16.24
N PHE A 29 -17.05 -8.23 16.48
CA PHE A 29 -16.46 -7.24 17.39
C PHE A 29 -15.99 -5.97 16.69
N ARG A 30 -16.67 -5.56 15.63
CA ARG A 30 -16.26 -4.37 14.85
C ARG A 30 -16.17 -3.09 15.69
N LYS A 31 -17.03 -2.97 16.71
CA LYS A 31 -17.04 -1.80 17.61
C LYS A 31 -15.84 -1.74 18.55
N GLU A 32 -15.16 -2.87 18.72
CA GLU A 32 -13.97 -3.00 19.57
C GLU A 32 -12.67 -2.68 18.83
N ILE A 33 -12.75 -2.33 17.52
CA ILE A 33 -11.56 -1.90 16.76
C ILE A 33 -11.17 -0.52 17.26
N PRO A 34 -9.96 -0.35 17.82
CA PRO A 34 -9.49 0.96 18.29
C PRO A 34 -9.40 1.98 17.16
N GLU A 35 -9.70 3.24 17.46
CA GLU A 35 -9.56 4.36 16.49
C GLU A 35 -8.12 4.58 16.02
N THR A 36 -7.14 4.11 16.80
CA THR A 36 -5.72 4.15 16.45
C THR A 36 -5.30 3.19 15.34
N VAL A 37 -6.20 2.28 14.91
CA VAL A 37 -5.94 1.33 13.82
C VAL A 37 -5.95 2.09 12.49
N GLN A 38 -4.78 2.15 11.84
CA GLN A 38 -4.57 2.87 10.57
C GLN A 38 -4.71 2.00 9.32
N THR A 39 -5.17 0.75 9.48
CA THR A 39 -5.26 -0.24 8.41
C THR A 39 -6.70 -0.54 8.02
N PHE A 40 -6.89 -1.41 7.02
CA PHE A 40 -8.21 -1.66 6.44
C PHE A 40 -8.94 -2.80 7.14
N ASP A 41 -10.22 -2.58 7.47
CA ASP A 41 -11.16 -3.67 7.74
C ASP A 41 -11.65 -4.25 6.41
N LEU A 42 -11.10 -5.38 6.01
CA LEU A 42 -11.40 -6.07 4.77
C LEU A 42 -12.51 -7.13 4.92
N SER A 43 -13.17 -7.19 6.07
CA SER A 43 -14.23 -8.18 6.35
C SER A 43 -15.32 -8.21 5.28
N ARG A 44 -15.73 -7.05 4.75
CA ARG A 44 -16.73 -6.97 3.67
C ARG A 44 -16.25 -7.56 2.35
N HIS A 45 -14.96 -7.43 2.03
CA HIS A 45 -14.35 -8.05 0.85
C HIS A 45 -14.27 -9.57 1.04
N ILE A 46 -13.80 -10.02 2.20
CA ILE A 46 -13.71 -11.43 2.56
C ILE A 46 -15.09 -12.11 2.49
N LEU A 47 -16.14 -11.42 2.89
CA LEU A 47 -17.52 -11.90 2.80
C LEU A 47 -18.14 -11.77 1.40
N GLY A 48 -17.40 -11.22 0.41
CA GLY A 48 -17.92 -11.00 -0.94
C GLY A 48 -18.93 -9.84 -1.05
N LYS A 49 -19.01 -8.97 -0.02
CA LYS A 49 -19.95 -7.85 0.05
C LYS A 49 -19.36 -6.52 -0.47
N SER A 50 -18.11 -6.51 -0.91
CA SER A 50 -17.43 -5.37 -1.52
C SER A 50 -16.51 -5.85 -2.64
N LYS A 51 -16.48 -5.09 -3.74
CA LYS A 51 -15.55 -5.28 -4.88
C LYS A 51 -14.66 -4.06 -5.09
N LYS A 52 -14.65 -3.10 -4.15
CA LYS A 52 -13.83 -1.90 -4.24
C LYS A 52 -12.35 -2.29 -4.24
N GLU A 53 -11.57 -1.73 -5.17
CA GLU A 53 -10.13 -1.95 -5.17
C GLU A 53 -9.50 -1.46 -3.86
N VAL A 54 -8.55 -2.25 -3.37
CA VAL A 54 -7.75 -1.92 -2.19
C VAL A 54 -6.34 -1.62 -2.66
N VAL A 55 -5.90 -0.38 -2.50
CA VAL A 55 -4.51 0.03 -2.69
C VAL A 55 -3.78 -0.24 -1.39
N GLN A 56 -2.83 -1.17 -1.43
CA GLN A 56 -2.07 -1.54 -0.24
C GLN A 56 -0.77 -0.73 -0.16
N PRO A 57 -0.61 0.10 0.86
CA PRO A 57 0.69 0.64 1.19
C PRO A 57 1.58 -0.49 1.69
N TYR A 58 2.82 -0.51 1.31
CA TYR A 58 3.82 -1.39 1.91
C TYR A 58 5.04 -0.57 2.29
N TYR A 59 5.67 -0.97 3.37
CA TYR A 59 6.86 -0.32 3.89
C TYR A 59 8.00 -1.33 3.91
N TYR A 60 9.09 -0.95 3.30
CA TYR A 60 10.36 -1.60 3.54
C TYR A 60 11.24 -0.58 4.26
N VAL A 61 11.48 -0.78 5.53
CA VAL A 61 12.27 0.14 6.35
C VAL A 61 13.62 -0.49 6.60
N GLN A 62 14.69 0.17 6.15
CA GLN A 62 16.02 -0.12 6.69
C GLN A 62 16.11 0.53 8.08
N PHE A 63 16.76 -0.17 9.00
CA PHE A 63 16.74 0.13 10.44
C PHE A 63 17.44 1.43 10.87
N ASP A 64 17.93 2.28 9.96
CA ASP A 64 18.84 3.36 10.30
C ASP A 64 18.14 4.61 10.86
N ASN A 65 17.07 5.07 10.24
CA ASN A 65 16.25 6.19 10.69
C ASN A 65 15.02 6.39 9.80
N HIS A 66 14.10 7.27 10.21
CA HIS A 66 12.88 7.59 9.46
C HIS A 66 13.13 8.26 8.09
N ALA A 67 14.35 8.76 7.84
CA ALA A 67 14.74 9.46 6.62
C ALA A 67 15.34 8.53 5.54
N THR A 68 15.57 7.26 5.87
CA THR A 68 16.16 6.27 4.96
C THR A 68 15.23 5.08 4.76
N GLY A 69 15.22 4.51 3.56
CA GLY A 69 14.48 3.31 3.21
C GLY A 69 13.41 3.52 2.14
N TYR A 70 12.67 2.47 1.86
CA TYR A 70 11.60 2.48 0.87
C TYR A 70 10.24 2.84 1.47
N ARG A 71 9.43 3.57 0.68
CA ARG A 71 7.99 3.73 0.88
C ARG A 71 7.29 3.48 -0.44
N GLY A 72 6.18 2.75 -0.44
CA GLY A 72 5.52 2.42 -1.69
C GLY A 72 4.07 2.03 -1.57
N LEU A 73 3.46 1.81 -2.73
CA LEU A 73 2.09 1.36 -2.91
C LEU A 73 2.05 0.15 -3.83
N ARG A 74 1.14 -0.76 -3.55
CA ARG A 74 0.83 -1.86 -4.43
C ARG A 74 -0.64 -1.80 -4.81
N THR A 75 -0.93 -1.89 -6.11
CA THR A 75 -2.27 -2.00 -6.66
C THR A 75 -2.46 -3.36 -7.32
N SER A 76 -3.65 -3.64 -7.85
CA SER A 76 -3.90 -4.84 -8.65
C SER A 76 -2.98 -4.93 -9.87
N THR A 77 -2.57 -3.78 -10.44
CA THR A 77 -1.82 -3.70 -11.70
C THR A 77 -0.39 -3.23 -11.56
N HIS A 78 -0.06 -2.44 -10.54
CA HIS A 78 1.25 -1.82 -10.42
C HIS A 78 1.88 -2.01 -9.03
N THR A 79 3.20 -1.97 -8.99
CA THR A 79 4.00 -1.74 -7.78
C THR A 79 4.77 -0.44 -7.97
N PHE A 80 4.64 0.46 -7.03
CA PHE A 80 5.32 1.75 -7.03
C PHE A 80 6.05 1.95 -5.71
N ALA A 81 7.32 2.35 -5.74
CA ALA A 81 8.04 2.73 -4.54
C ALA A 81 9.07 3.83 -4.82
N VAL A 82 9.42 4.54 -3.76
CA VAL A 82 10.52 5.49 -3.72
C VAL A 82 11.47 5.11 -2.60
N HIS A 83 12.75 5.24 -2.84
CA HIS A 83 13.80 5.13 -1.84
C HIS A 83 14.36 6.51 -1.52
N ALA A 84 14.73 6.70 -0.28
CA ALA A 84 15.51 7.85 0.14
C ALA A 84 16.69 7.41 0.99
N THR A 85 17.78 8.17 0.90
CA THR A 85 18.91 8.12 1.82
C THR A 85 19.04 9.48 2.49
N ASN A 86 18.96 9.49 3.83
CA ASN A 86 19.03 10.72 4.63
C ASN A 86 18.05 11.82 4.14
N GLY A 87 16.82 11.43 3.82
CA GLY A 87 15.77 12.35 3.35
C GLY A 87 15.90 12.84 1.91
N LYS A 88 16.89 12.37 1.15
CA LYS A 88 17.04 12.66 -0.27
C LYS A 88 16.55 11.47 -1.09
N ILE A 89 15.55 11.69 -1.95
CA ILE A 89 15.07 10.65 -2.88
C ILE A 89 16.18 10.34 -3.88
N ASP A 90 16.59 9.09 -3.93
CA ASP A 90 17.67 8.59 -4.80
C ASP A 90 17.19 7.50 -5.77
N GLU A 91 16.04 6.87 -5.51
CA GLU A 91 15.48 5.90 -6.41
C GLU A 91 13.95 6.03 -6.49
N THR A 92 13.42 5.79 -7.70
CA THR A 92 11.99 5.63 -7.93
C THR A 92 11.78 4.40 -8.81
N VAL A 93 10.93 3.49 -8.36
CA VAL A 93 10.58 2.28 -9.10
C VAL A 93 9.08 2.23 -9.38
N LEU A 94 8.75 1.79 -10.60
CA LEU A 94 7.39 1.54 -11.04
C LEU A 94 7.39 0.28 -11.91
N TYR A 95 6.58 -0.71 -11.54
CA TYR A 95 6.45 -1.96 -12.29
C TYR A 95 5.00 -2.17 -12.70
N ASP A 96 4.77 -2.50 -13.98
CA ASP A 96 3.47 -2.97 -14.50
C ASP A 96 3.38 -4.48 -14.29
N ARG A 97 2.73 -4.92 -13.24
CA ARG A 97 2.59 -6.33 -12.86
C ARG A 97 1.75 -7.15 -13.84
N THR A 98 0.99 -6.50 -14.71
CA THR A 98 0.20 -7.20 -15.72
C THR A 98 1.04 -7.67 -16.89
N LYS A 99 2.10 -6.93 -17.21
CA LYS A 99 3.04 -7.23 -18.29
C LYS A 99 4.34 -7.84 -17.78
N ASP A 100 4.72 -7.48 -16.56
CA ASP A 100 5.95 -7.90 -15.90
C ASP A 100 5.64 -8.41 -14.47
N PRO A 101 5.08 -9.63 -14.33
CA PRO A 101 4.71 -10.18 -13.03
C PRO A 101 5.92 -10.40 -12.11
N TYR A 102 7.13 -10.51 -12.66
CA TYR A 102 8.38 -10.69 -11.91
C TYR A 102 9.08 -9.38 -11.56
N GLN A 103 8.55 -8.23 -12.02
CA GLN A 103 9.05 -6.88 -11.70
C GLN A 103 10.53 -6.69 -12.09
N MET A 104 10.90 -7.15 -13.30
CA MET A 104 12.26 -7.07 -13.84
C MET A 104 12.56 -5.74 -14.52
N TYR A 105 11.52 -5.01 -14.97
CA TYR A 105 11.66 -3.80 -15.80
C TYR A 105 11.04 -2.60 -15.09
N ASN A 106 11.90 -1.71 -14.57
CA ASN A 106 11.46 -0.44 -13.99
C ASN A 106 11.03 0.53 -15.09
N ILE A 107 9.74 0.88 -15.14
CA ILE A 107 9.17 1.80 -16.12
C ILE A 107 8.99 3.24 -15.60
N ALA A 108 9.55 3.58 -14.44
CA ALA A 108 9.36 4.91 -13.83
C ALA A 108 9.83 6.06 -14.76
N GLY A 109 10.97 5.91 -15.40
CA GLY A 109 11.51 6.90 -16.34
C GLY A 109 10.66 7.09 -17.60
N GLN A 110 9.93 6.06 -18.02
CA GLN A 110 9.07 6.05 -19.22
C GLN A 110 7.63 6.47 -18.93
N SER A 111 7.24 6.56 -17.65
CA SER A 111 5.86 6.76 -17.21
C SER A 111 5.70 7.90 -16.20
N PRO A 112 6.15 9.13 -16.51
CA PRO A 112 6.19 10.23 -15.54
C PRO A 112 4.79 10.63 -15.03
N ARG A 113 3.73 10.43 -15.83
CA ARG A 113 2.35 10.71 -15.40
C ARG A 113 1.91 9.74 -14.30
N LEU A 114 2.20 8.43 -14.47
CA LEU A 114 1.89 7.42 -13.45
C LEU A 114 2.71 7.63 -12.19
N VAL A 115 3.99 7.95 -12.32
CA VAL A 115 4.86 8.29 -11.17
C VAL A 115 4.26 9.45 -10.37
N ARG A 116 3.82 10.53 -11.01
CA ARG A 116 3.15 11.66 -10.31
C ARG A 116 1.86 11.22 -9.62
N GLN A 117 1.05 10.40 -10.28
CA GLN A 117 -0.20 9.89 -9.71
C GLN A 117 0.06 9.06 -8.45
N PHE A 118 1.00 8.11 -8.52
CA PHE A 118 1.34 7.25 -7.38
C PHE A 118 2.03 8.03 -6.26
N ASN A 119 2.90 9.00 -6.58
CA ASN A 119 3.48 9.90 -5.58
C ASN A 119 2.42 10.67 -4.79
N LYS A 120 1.38 11.17 -5.47
CA LYS A 120 0.27 11.86 -4.80
C LYS A 120 -0.48 10.91 -3.85
N GLN A 121 -0.75 9.68 -4.28
CA GLN A 121 -1.43 8.68 -3.45
C GLN A 121 -0.57 8.28 -2.25
N LEU A 122 0.73 8.01 -2.49
CA LEU A 122 1.68 7.65 -1.44
C LEU A 122 1.80 8.76 -0.40
N LYS A 123 1.95 10.01 -0.84
CA LYS A 123 2.04 11.16 0.06
C LYS A 123 0.79 11.31 0.93
N ALA A 124 -0.40 11.16 0.36
CA ALA A 124 -1.64 11.20 1.13
C ALA A 124 -1.70 10.12 2.20
N TRP A 125 -1.23 8.91 1.88
CA TRP A 125 -1.17 7.82 2.86
C TRP A 125 -0.14 8.08 3.96
N LEU A 126 1.07 8.53 3.62
CA LEU A 126 2.12 8.83 4.59
C LEU A 126 1.69 9.93 5.57
N LEU A 127 0.97 10.95 5.09
CA LEU A 127 0.39 11.98 5.94
C LEU A 127 -0.69 11.40 6.87
N HIS A 128 -1.53 10.50 6.37
CA HIS A 128 -2.55 9.82 7.17
C HIS A 128 -1.94 8.98 8.30
N THR A 129 -0.79 8.35 8.05
CA THR A 129 -0.08 7.51 9.03
C THR A 129 0.97 8.24 9.85
N ASN A 130 1.07 9.57 9.72
CA ASN A 130 2.07 10.41 10.39
C ASN A 130 3.52 9.98 10.10
N ASP A 131 3.79 9.41 8.91
CA ASP A 131 5.13 9.08 8.50
C ASP A 131 5.86 10.35 8.00
N SER A 132 6.94 10.73 8.68
CA SER A 132 7.76 11.91 8.36
C SER A 132 8.36 11.87 6.94
N PHE A 133 8.45 10.69 6.34
CA PHE A 133 8.89 10.53 4.94
C PHE A 133 8.03 11.31 3.94
N ALA A 134 6.79 11.65 4.29
CA ALA A 134 5.90 12.48 3.48
C ALA A 134 6.53 13.84 3.08
N HIS A 135 7.41 14.39 3.93
CA HIS A 135 8.09 15.65 3.68
C HIS A 135 9.10 15.55 2.53
N TYR A 136 9.72 14.38 2.34
CA TYR A 136 10.72 14.16 1.29
C TYR A 136 10.09 14.00 -0.10
N LEU A 137 8.83 13.55 -0.18
CA LEU A 137 8.09 13.44 -1.45
C LEU A 137 7.71 14.80 -2.05
N ALA A 138 7.83 15.90 -1.31
CA ALA A 138 7.55 17.25 -1.85
C ALA A 138 8.58 17.72 -2.88
N THR A 139 9.77 17.10 -2.92
CA THR A 139 10.90 17.48 -3.80
C THR A 139 10.87 16.83 -5.19
N VAL A 140 9.99 15.84 -5.42
CA VAL A 140 9.92 15.07 -6.70
C VAL A 140 8.94 15.68 -7.71
N THR A 141 8.30 16.81 -7.41
CA THR A 141 7.24 17.42 -8.24
C THR A 141 7.71 18.58 -9.11
N LYS A 142 9.00 18.62 -9.49
CA LYS A 142 9.49 19.55 -10.53
C LYS A 142 9.72 18.85 -11.85
#